data_8ff9ea2ffbd4eda78ce80b78fda03265
#
_entry.id   8ff9ea2ffbd4eda78ce80b78fda03265
#
_cell.length_a   1.000
_cell.length_b   1.000
_cell.length_c   1.000
_cell.angle_alpha   90.00
_cell.angle_beta   90.00
_cell.angle_gamma   90.00
#
_symmetry.space_group_name_H-M   'P 1'
#
loop_
_entity.id
_entity.type
_entity.pdbx_description
1 polymer ?
#
loop_
_entity_poly.entity_id
_entity_poly.type
_entity_poly.pdbx_seq_one_letter_code
_entity_poly.pdbx_strand_id
1 'polypeptide(L)'
;MIWYDHSKDVLPGSHAILSPSSYSWLNYDEEKLFNVLQARWANTIGTYLHELAAKLVKNKITVNKTEARKMIQLYLLEKDVPRSFIDPNRYVDTFTTYVKDCIGFDMVPEQTLKYSEYAFGTTDAISFNEKKSQLKVFDLKTGTTQ
;
A
#
# COMPACT_ATOMS: atom_id res chain seq x y z
N MET A 1 -22.57 -21.35 22.64
CA MET A 1 -22.00 -20.04 22.28
C MET A 1 -20.76 -19.79 23.12
N ILE A 2 -19.68 -19.40 22.50
CA ILE A 2 -18.42 -19.08 23.19
C ILE A 2 -18.34 -17.57 23.29
N TRP A 3 -18.07 -17.06 24.51
CA TRP A 3 -17.87 -15.65 24.75
C TRP A 3 -16.41 -15.33 24.85
N TYR A 4 -15.95 -14.28 24.13
CA TYR A 4 -14.58 -13.82 24.13
C TYR A 4 -14.46 -12.51 24.91
N ASP A 5 -13.36 -12.35 25.59
CA ASP A 5 -13.00 -11.08 26.24
C ASP A 5 -12.15 -10.25 25.30
N HIS A 6 -12.67 -9.11 24.85
CA HIS A 6 -11.98 -8.23 23.90
C HIS A 6 -10.59 -7.82 24.36
N SER A 7 -10.39 -7.66 25.66
CA SER A 7 -9.10 -7.28 26.23
C SER A 7 -8.06 -8.39 26.21
N LYS A 8 -8.49 -9.64 26.11
CA LYS A 8 -7.63 -10.84 26.16
C LYS A 8 -7.53 -11.56 24.82
N ASP A 9 -8.68 -11.66 24.12
CA ASP A 9 -8.81 -12.51 22.94
C ASP A 9 -8.66 -11.73 21.62
N VAL A 10 -8.73 -10.39 21.67
CA VAL A 10 -8.63 -9.52 20.50
C VAL A 10 -7.60 -8.42 20.74
N LEU A 11 -6.71 -8.22 19.79
CA LEU A 11 -5.69 -7.18 19.88
C LEU A 11 -6.33 -5.79 19.98
N PRO A 12 -5.88 -4.93 20.90
CA PRO A 12 -6.38 -3.55 21.00
C PRO A 12 -6.23 -2.80 19.68
N GLY A 13 -7.28 -2.08 19.26
CA GLY A 13 -7.29 -1.34 18.01
C GLY A 13 -7.55 -2.17 16.75
N SER A 14 -7.65 -3.50 16.85
CA SER A 14 -8.03 -4.31 15.70
C SER A 14 -9.54 -4.21 15.42
N HIS A 15 -9.88 -4.19 14.13
CA HIS A 15 -11.26 -4.12 13.67
C HIS A 15 -11.56 -5.28 12.74
N ALA A 16 -12.59 -6.05 13.07
CA ALA A 16 -13.06 -7.12 12.20
C ALA A 16 -13.71 -6.53 10.93
N ILE A 17 -13.53 -7.22 9.83
CA ILE A 17 -14.19 -6.87 8.57
C ILE A 17 -15.71 -7.05 8.70
N LEU A 18 -16.12 -8.13 9.35
CA LEU A 18 -17.52 -8.45 9.63
C LEU A 18 -17.80 -8.12 11.10
N SER A 19 -18.18 -6.88 11.36
CA SER A 19 -18.44 -6.39 12.71
C SER A 19 -19.94 -6.24 12.96
N PRO A 20 -20.44 -6.57 14.16
CA PRO A 20 -21.84 -6.33 14.52
C PRO A 20 -22.27 -4.87 14.39
N SER A 21 -21.34 -3.93 14.56
CA SER A 21 -21.61 -2.51 14.38
C SER A 21 -21.82 -2.08 12.92
N SER A 22 -21.40 -2.92 11.98
CA SER A 22 -21.57 -2.73 10.54
C SER A 22 -22.34 -3.91 9.96
N TYR A 23 -23.56 -4.08 10.39
CA TYR A 23 -24.38 -5.28 10.13
C TYR A 23 -24.86 -5.45 8.68
N SER A 24 -24.57 -4.52 7.78
CA SER A 24 -24.95 -4.63 6.37
C SER A 24 -24.44 -5.92 5.68
N TRP A 25 -23.34 -6.49 6.20
CA TRP A 25 -22.77 -7.73 5.67
C TRP A 25 -23.70 -8.96 5.84
N LEU A 26 -24.69 -8.91 6.72
CA LEU A 26 -25.69 -9.95 6.87
C LEU A 26 -26.50 -10.19 5.57
N ASN A 27 -26.59 -9.19 4.72
CA ASN A 27 -27.30 -9.26 3.45
C ASN A 27 -26.40 -9.60 2.25
N TYR A 28 -25.10 -9.86 2.49
CA TYR A 28 -24.16 -10.19 1.43
C TYR A 28 -24.29 -11.67 1.06
N ASP A 29 -24.33 -11.95 -0.24
CA ASP A 29 -24.07 -13.27 -0.76
C ASP A 29 -22.56 -13.56 -0.77
N GLU A 30 -22.18 -14.78 -1.14
CA GLU A 30 -20.76 -15.18 -1.16
C GLU A 30 -19.94 -14.34 -2.14
N GLU A 31 -20.48 -14.01 -3.30
CA GLU A 31 -19.79 -13.19 -4.31
C GLU A 31 -19.53 -11.78 -3.78
N LYS A 32 -20.53 -11.14 -3.20
CA LYS A 32 -20.39 -9.80 -2.63
C LYS A 32 -19.43 -9.79 -1.45
N LEU A 33 -19.50 -10.79 -0.59
CA LEU A 33 -18.57 -10.93 0.52
C LEU A 33 -17.13 -11.08 0.04
N PHE A 34 -16.90 -11.93 -0.96
CA PHE A 34 -15.56 -12.09 -1.56
C PHE A 34 -15.04 -10.79 -2.15
N ASN A 35 -15.88 -10.04 -2.88
CA ASN A 35 -15.50 -8.75 -3.46
C ASN A 35 -15.15 -7.70 -2.41
N VAL A 36 -15.90 -7.67 -1.29
CA VAL A 36 -15.61 -6.76 -0.17
C VAL A 36 -14.27 -7.11 0.48
N LEU A 37 -14.00 -8.39 0.71
CA LEU A 37 -12.72 -8.85 1.27
C LEU A 37 -11.56 -8.54 0.34
N GLN A 38 -11.73 -8.78 -0.96
CA GLN A 38 -10.72 -8.50 -1.97
C GLN A 38 -10.39 -7.01 -2.04
N ALA A 39 -11.39 -6.14 -2.04
CA ALA A 39 -11.19 -4.69 -2.05
C ALA A 39 -10.43 -4.22 -0.79
N ARG A 40 -10.74 -4.78 0.36
CA ARG A 40 -10.07 -4.44 1.62
C ARG A 40 -8.61 -4.87 1.63
N TRP A 41 -8.32 -6.08 1.15
CA TRP A 41 -6.94 -6.55 0.98
C TRP A 41 -6.18 -5.73 -0.05
N ALA A 42 -6.83 -5.29 -1.14
CA ALA A 42 -6.21 -4.43 -2.14
C ALA A 42 -5.70 -3.11 -1.53
N ASN A 43 -6.46 -2.49 -0.65
CA ASN A 43 -6.04 -1.28 0.08
C ASN A 43 -4.83 -1.55 0.98
N THR A 44 -4.86 -2.65 1.73
CA THR A 44 -3.75 -3.06 2.61
C THR A 44 -2.49 -3.39 1.80
N ILE A 45 -2.63 -4.11 0.71
CA ILE A 45 -1.53 -4.42 -0.21
C ILE A 45 -0.94 -3.12 -0.78
N GLY A 46 -1.79 -2.17 -1.18
CA GLY A 46 -1.34 -0.87 -1.66
C GLY A 46 -0.47 -0.15 -0.64
N THR A 47 -0.87 -0.12 0.62
CA THR A 47 -0.08 0.47 1.72
C THR A 47 1.29 -0.20 1.84
N TYR A 48 1.35 -1.52 1.84
CA TYR A 48 2.61 -2.26 1.93
C TYR A 48 3.52 -2.07 0.73
N LEU A 49 2.95 -1.96 -0.48
CA LEU A 49 3.72 -1.66 -1.68
C LEU A 49 4.32 -0.25 -1.65
N HIS A 50 3.61 0.73 -1.12
CA HIS A 50 4.15 2.07 -0.89
C HIS A 50 5.32 2.03 0.09
N GLU A 51 5.20 1.30 1.19
CA GLU A 51 6.28 1.14 2.18
C GLU A 51 7.52 0.49 1.56
N LEU A 52 7.33 -0.57 0.79
CA LEU A 52 8.42 -1.27 0.12
C LEU A 52 9.10 -0.39 -0.93
N ALA A 53 8.32 0.31 -1.74
CA ALA A 53 8.85 1.25 -2.73
C ALA A 53 9.65 2.37 -2.07
N ALA A 54 9.15 2.94 -0.97
CA ALA A 54 9.84 3.98 -0.22
C ALA A 54 11.19 3.49 0.31
N LYS A 55 11.26 2.26 0.84
CA LYS A 55 12.53 1.67 1.29
C LYS A 55 13.54 1.52 0.16
N LEU A 56 13.11 1.05 -1.01
CA LEU A 56 13.98 0.89 -2.17
C LEU A 56 14.48 2.25 -2.70
N VAL A 57 13.60 3.23 -2.78
CA VAL A 57 13.97 4.59 -3.22
C VAL A 57 14.95 5.23 -2.23
N LYS A 58 14.67 5.13 -0.93
CA LYS A 58 15.53 5.69 0.12
C LYS A 58 16.94 5.10 0.09
N ASN A 59 17.06 3.81 -0.15
CA ASN A 59 18.34 3.11 -0.22
C ASN A 59 18.95 3.07 -1.62
N LYS A 60 18.30 3.70 -2.60
CA LYS A 60 18.71 3.74 -4.01
C LYS A 60 18.97 2.38 -4.61
N ILE A 61 18.07 1.43 -4.32
CA ILE A 61 18.12 0.06 -4.81
C ILE A 61 17.16 -0.10 -5.99
N THR A 62 17.69 -0.29 -7.20
CA THR A 62 16.89 -0.67 -8.36
C THR A 62 16.74 -2.17 -8.44
N VAL A 63 15.59 -2.64 -8.88
CA VAL A 63 15.28 -4.06 -9.04
C VAL A 63 14.74 -4.32 -10.44
N ASN A 64 15.08 -5.47 -11.01
CA ASN A 64 14.45 -5.93 -12.24
C ASN A 64 13.09 -6.57 -11.94
N LYS A 65 12.33 -6.89 -12.99
CA LYS A 65 10.98 -7.44 -12.82
C LYS A 65 10.97 -8.78 -12.07
N THR A 66 11.95 -9.64 -12.29
CA THR A 66 12.05 -10.94 -11.62
C THR A 66 12.32 -10.78 -10.13
N GLU A 67 13.26 -9.92 -9.78
CA GLU A 67 13.58 -9.60 -8.38
C GLU A 67 12.40 -8.92 -7.69
N ALA A 68 11.74 -8.00 -8.38
CA ALA A 68 10.59 -7.28 -7.84
C ALA A 68 9.42 -8.22 -7.55
N ARG A 69 9.13 -9.20 -8.42
CA ARG A 69 8.08 -10.21 -8.14
C ARG A 69 8.35 -10.99 -6.87
N LYS A 70 9.57 -11.48 -6.70
CA LYS A 70 9.97 -12.20 -5.50
C LYS A 70 9.88 -11.32 -4.26
N MET A 71 10.38 -10.12 -4.35
CA MET A 71 10.41 -9.15 -3.26
C MET A 71 9.00 -8.77 -2.81
N ILE A 72 8.11 -8.46 -3.74
CA ILE A 72 6.70 -8.14 -3.46
C ILE A 72 6.02 -9.34 -2.77
N GLN A 73 6.18 -10.53 -3.33
CA GLN A 73 5.57 -11.73 -2.76
C GLN A 73 6.04 -12.01 -1.33
N LEU A 74 7.35 -11.98 -1.10
CA LEU A 74 7.92 -12.22 0.22
C LEU A 74 7.52 -11.13 1.22
N TYR A 75 7.53 -9.88 0.81
CA TYR A 75 7.15 -8.77 1.69
C TYR A 75 5.68 -8.85 2.12
N LEU A 76 4.78 -9.15 1.19
CA LEU A 76 3.36 -9.31 1.50
C LEU A 76 3.08 -10.53 2.37
N LEU A 77 3.77 -11.65 2.14
CA LEU A 77 3.66 -12.83 3.00
C LEU A 77 4.18 -12.55 4.42
N GLU A 78 5.29 -11.83 4.55
CA GLU A 78 5.83 -11.40 5.85
C GLU A 78 4.85 -10.50 6.62
N LYS A 79 4.04 -9.73 5.92
CA LYS A 79 2.98 -8.88 6.48
C LYS A 79 1.65 -9.60 6.68
N ASP A 80 1.64 -10.93 6.65
CA ASP A 80 0.47 -11.77 6.86
C ASP A 80 -0.67 -11.58 5.85
N VAL A 81 -0.36 -11.10 4.67
CA VAL A 81 -1.35 -11.07 3.57
C VAL A 81 -1.61 -12.50 3.09
N PRO A 82 -2.86 -12.95 3.02
CA PRO A 82 -3.17 -14.29 2.53
C PRO A 82 -2.67 -14.50 1.10
N ARG A 83 -2.02 -15.65 0.86
CA ARG A 83 -1.43 -15.96 -0.45
C ARG A 83 -2.41 -15.87 -1.61
N SER A 84 -3.67 -16.21 -1.39
CA SER A 84 -4.73 -16.13 -2.40
C SER A 84 -5.01 -14.71 -2.91
N PHE A 85 -4.65 -13.68 -2.16
CA PHE A 85 -4.80 -12.27 -2.53
C PHE A 85 -3.53 -11.65 -3.09
N ILE A 86 -2.41 -12.39 -3.13
CA ILE A 86 -1.13 -11.89 -3.63
C ILE A 86 -0.98 -12.24 -5.11
N ASP A 87 -0.95 -11.22 -5.96
CA ASP A 87 -0.63 -11.34 -7.39
C ASP A 87 0.47 -10.35 -7.77
N PRO A 88 1.76 -10.75 -7.65
CA PRO A 88 2.87 -9.85 -7.96
C PRO A 88 2.86 -9.34 -9.39
N ASN A 89 2.37 -10.13 -10.34
CA ASN A 89 2.35 -9.76 -11.75
C ASN A 89 1.48 -8.52 -12.02
N ARG A 90 0.48 -8.28 -11.18
CA ARG A 90 -0.39 -7.11 -11.29
C ARG A 90 0.34 -5.80 -11.01
N TYR A 91 1.35 -5.83 -10.15
CA TYR A 91 2.01 -4.64 -9.63
C TYR A 91 3.42 -4.43 -10.15
N VAL A 92 4.06 -5.49 -10.66
CA VAL A 92 5.49 -5.50 -10.95
C VAL A 92 5.93 -4.41 -11.93
N ASP A 93 5.19 -4.17 -12.99
CA ASP A 93 5.56 -3.20 -14.02
C ASP A 93 5.50 -1.77 -13.49
N THR A 94 4.39 -1.40 -12.85
CA THR A 94 4.22 -0.09 -12.25
C THR A 94 5.22 0.14 -11.11
N PHE A 95 5.42 -0.86 -10.28
CA PHE A 95 6.33 -0.79 -9.13
C PHE A 95 7.78 -0.59 -9.57
N THR A 96 8.28 -1.39 -10.51
CA THR A 96 9.67 -1.27 -10.99
C THR A 96 9.92 0.04 -11.72
N THR A 97 8.97 0.48 -12.54
CA THR A 97 9.06 1.77 -13.23
C THR A 97 9.10 2.92 -12.25
N TYR A 98 8.21 2.90 -11.26
CA TYR A 98 8.16 3.93 -10.21
C TYR A 98 9.49 4.02 -9.44
N VAL A 99 10.01 2.90 -8.95
CA VAL A 99 11.28 2.87 -8.20
C VAL A 99 12.43 3.38 -9.05
N LYS A 100 12.53 2.92 -10.30
CA LYS A 100 13.56 3.35 -11.23
C LYS A 100 13.51 4.86 -11.50
N ASP A 101 12.33 5.39 -11.75
CA ASP A 101 12.15 6.82 -12.05
C ASP A 101 12.43 7.68 -10.81
N CYS A 102 11.97 7.26 -9.64
CA CYS A 102 12.27 7.97 -8.39
C CYS A 102 13.78 8.05 -8.11
N ILE A 103 14.50 6.97 -8.32
CA ILE A 103 15.95 6.95 -8.15
C ILE A 103 16.63 7.81 -9.24
N GLY A 104 16.17 7.70 -10.49
CA GLY A 104 16.73 8.46 -11.62
C GLY A 104 16.58 9.98 -11.46
N PHE A 105 15.53 10.45 -10.81
CA PHE A 105 15.30 11.87 -10.53
C PHE A 105 15.73 12.29 -9.12
N ASP A 106 16.41 11.42 -8.39
CA ASP A 106 16.89 11.67 -7.01
C ASP A 106 15.75 12.14 -6.08
N MET A 107 14.63 11.43 -6.12
CA MET A 107 13.44 11.80 -5.35
C MET A 107 13.55 11.37 -3.90
N VAL A 108 12.98 12.19 -3.01
CA VAL A 108 12.86 11.89 -1.58
C VAL A 108 11.51 11.21 -1.35
N PRO A 109 11.49 10.00 -0.77
CA PRO A 109 10.24 9.30 -0.52
C PRO A 109 9.53 9.78 0.75
N GLU A 110 8.22 9.67 0.77
CA GLU A 110 7.35 9.88 1.94
C GLU A 110 7.59 11.22 2.65
N GLN A 111 7.64 12.30 1.90
CA GLN A 111 7.85 13.63 2.45
C GLN A 111 6.52 14.27 2.86
N THR A 112 6.42 14.65 4.13
CA THR A 112 5.27 15.41 4.62
C THR A 112 5.43 16.88 4.27
N LEU A 113 4.41 17.45 3.64
CA LEU A 113 4.31 18.84 3.27
C LEU A 113 3.21 19.51 4.10
N LYS A 114 3.50 20.68 4.65
CA LYS A 114 2.55 21.44 5.45
C LYS A 114 2.46 22.86 4.92
N TYR A 115 1.28 23.28 4.52
CA TYR A 115 0.95 24.66 4.18
C TYR A 115 0.39 25.43 5.36
N SER A 116 -0.52 24.80 6.12
CA SER A 116 -1.14 25.36 7.32
C SER A 116 -1.54 24.24 8.27
N GLU A 117 -2.08 24.58 9.43
CA GLU A 117 -2.62 23.58 10.36
C GLU A 117 -3.79 22.77 9.79
N TYR A 118 -4.45 23.30 8.75
CA TYR A 118 -5.59 22.69 8.09
C TYR A 118 -5.26 22.12 6.70
N ALA A 119 -4.06 22.36 6.21
CA ALA A 119 -3.64 21.93 4.87
C ALA A 119 -2.24 21.30 4.93
N PHE A 120 -2.19 19.99 5.03
CA PHE A 120 -0.97 19.21 5.03
C PHE A 120 -1.21 17.83 4.43
N GLY A 121 -0.16 17.15 4.05
CA GLY A 121 -0.23 15.81 3.51
C GLY A 121 1.16 15.24 3.26
N THR A 122 1.21 13.96 2.92
CA THR A 122 2.45 13.26 2.61
C THR A 122 2.47 12.90 1.12
N THR A 123 3.55 13.27 0.44
CA THR A 123 3.79 12.85 -0.94
C THR A 123 4.51 11.51 -0.96
N ASP A 124 4.23 10.67 -1.94
CA ASP A 124 4.94 9.41 -2.10
C ASP A 124 6.41 9.66 -2.46
N ALA A 125 6.67 10.58 -3.37
CA ALA A 125 8.03 11.03 -3.68
C ALA A 125 8.03 12.46 -4.21
N ILE A 126 9.09 13.21 -3.89
CA ILE A 126 9.25 14.60 -4.30
C ILE A 126 10.72 14.92 -4.60
N SER A 127 10.97 15.71 -5.61
CA SER A 127 12.29 16.30 -5.86
C SER A 127 12.20 17.74 -6.35
N PHE A 128 13.20 18.52 -6.04
CA PHE A 128 13.32 19.89 -6.51
C PHE A 128 14.69 20.11 -7.15
N ASN A 129 14.70 20.60 -8.39
CA ASN A 129 15.90 20.96 -9.12
C ASN A 129 15.99 22.49 -9.19
N GLU A 130 16.85 23.09 -8.38
CA GLU A 130 17.03 24.53 -8.29
C GLU A 130 17.50 25.15 -9.61
N LYS A 131 18.40 24.47 -10.33
CA LYS A 131 18.96 24.97 -11.60
C LYS A 131 17.90 25.12 -12.68
N LYS A 132 16.92 24.21 -12.71
CA LYS A 132 15.83 24.21 -13.68
C LYS A 132 14.54 24.80 -13.11
N SER A 133 14.51 25.16 -11.83
CA SER A 133 13.30 25.56 -11.10
C SER A 133 12.15 24.56 -11.29
N GLN A 134 12.47 23.27 -11.27
CA GLN A 134 11.50 22.18 -11.47
C GLN A 134 11.23 21.48 -10.17
N LEU A 135 9.95 21.37 -9.84
CA LEU A 135 9.42 20.51 -8.78
C LEU A 135 8.80 19.28 -9.44
N LYS A 136 9.21 18.10 -8.99
CA LYS A 136 8.59 16.82 -9.41
C LYS A 136 7.94 16.17 -8.22
N VAL A 137 6.68 15.74 -8.40
CA VAL A 137 5.92 14.99 -7.41
C VAL A 137 5.43 13.71 -8.08
N PHE A 138 5.78 12.57 -7.51
CA PHE A 138 5.35 11.26 -8.01
C PHE A 138 4.44 10.59 -6.98
N ASP A 139 3.44 9.90 -7.50
CA ASP A 139 2.47 9.16 -6.71
C ASP A 139 2.35 7.74 -7.27
N LEU A 140 2.47 6.75 -6.39
CA LEU A 140 2.35 5.34 -6.77
C LEU A 140 0.89 4.90 -6.66
N LYS A 141 0.31 4.51 -7.78
CA LYS A 141 -1.05 3.97 -7.83
C LYS A 141 -1.01 2.46 -8.04
N THR A 142 -1.63 1.72 -7.12
CA THR A 142 -1.69 0.26 -7.14
C THR A 142 -3.08 -0.28 -7.45
N GLY A 143 -4.09 0.59 -7.48
CA GLY A 143 -5.46 0.24 -7.82
C GLY A 143 -5.67 0.03 -9.32
N THR A 144 -6.80 -0.58 -9.67
CA THR A 144 -7.27 -0.63 -11.06
C THR A 144 -7.89 0.71 -11.43
N THR A 145 -7.45 1.29 -12.53
CA THR A 145 -8.18 2.39 -13.18
C THR A 145 -9.44 1.83 -13.82
N GLN A 146 -10.59 2.39 -13.47
CA GLN A 146 -11.83 2.16 -14.20
C GLN A 146 -11.83 2.99 -15.47
#